data_1aa2f748d964e3b24d9bdcc9f7eb9ed5
#
_entry.id   1aa2f748d964e3b24d9bdcc9f7eb9ed5
#
_cell.length_a   1.000
_cell.length_b   1.000
_cell.length_c   1.000
_cell.angle_alpha   90.00
_cell.angle_beta   90.00
_cell.angle_gamma   90.00
#
_symmetry.space_group_name_H-M   'P 1'
#
loop_
_entity.id
_entity.type
_entity.pdbx_description
1 polymer ?
#
loop_
_entity_poly.entity_id
_entity_poly.type
_entity_poly.pdbx_seq_one_letter_code
_entity_poly.pdbx_strand_id
1 'polypeptide(L)'
;MTRRPSHAVRVHAPAKINLTLRVLAIRPDGYHELRTTFQSLALHDTLTCTPGGRGFTIVSNDPACPADESNLVWKAAERLWRAAGKRGALPATTVQIVKRVPVQAGLGGGSSDAASALRALRELWRVPVSDEALEELGRGLGADVAFFLEGGTVLGVERGDLLFPLVDVQPAWVVLVRPDFGVSTRDAYGWWDEAWLARQATPAAASSNGRTRATRTGRAAEWVNDLQPPVVARHPRILRLVQALGRHGARFAAMSGSGSAVFGLFDQKADAERAMDRLAGPGTTAWLTRTTTRRQHRALSRIRTIEI
;
A
#
# COMPACT_ATOMS: atom_id res chain seq x y z
N MET A 1 30.66 12.22 23.49
CA MET A 1 30.65 12.44 22.04
C MET A 1 30.40 11.09 21.38
N THR A 2 29.16 10.79 20.94
CA THR A 2 28.85 9.60 20.15
C THR A 2 29.49 9.76 18.78
N ARG A 3 30.41 8.84 18.41
CA ARG A 3 30.98 8.81 17.05
C ARG A 3 29.84 8.80 16.05
N ARG A 4 29.86 9.71 15.07
CA ARG A 4 28.93 9.69 13.94
C ARG A 4 29.04 8.32 13.25
N PRO A 5 27.95 7.65 12.91
CA PRO A 5 28.04 6.42 12.15
C PRO A 5 28.77 6.71 10.83
N SER A 6 29.73 5.88 10.49
CA SER A 6 30.54 5.99 9.27
C SER A 6 29.89 5.27 8.07
N HIS A 7 28.62 4.91 8.18
CA HIS A 7 27.89 4.15 7.17
C HIS A 7 26.49 4.71 6.96
N ALA A 8 25.97 4.56 5.77
CA ALA A 8 24.57 4.77 5.44
C ALA A 8 23.79 3.45 5.55
N VAL A 9 22.48 3.56 5.62
CA VAL A 9 21.56 2.42 5.66
C VAL A 9 20.63 2.50 4.46
N ARG A 10 20.54 1.41 3.68
CA ARG A 10 19.63 1.28 2.55
C ARG A 10 18.59 0.22 2.83
N VAL A 11 17.35 0.49 2.40
CA VAL A 11 16.23 -0.44 2.49
C VAL A 11 15.31 -0.27 1.28
N HIS A 12 14.67 -1.35 0.84
CA HIS A 12 13.61 -1.29 -0.16
C HIS A 12 12.24 -1.24 0.51
N ALA A 13 11.36 -0.42 -0.04
CA ALA A 13 9.98 -0.19 0.41
C ALA A 13 9.00 -0.77 -0.62
N PRO A 14 8.56 -2.05 -0.47
CA PRO A 14 7.72 -2.75 -1.44
C PRO A 14 6.32 -2.12 -1.55
N ALA A 15 5.70 -2.22 -2.74
CA ALA A 15 4.29 -1.87 -2.94
C ALA A 15 3.36 -2.98 -2.43
N LYS A 16 2.05 -2.67 -2.39
CA LYS A 16 0.97 -3.64 -2.13
C LYS A 16 -0.17 -3.49 -3.14
N ILE A 17 -1.00 -4.51 -3.22
CA ILE A 17 -2.37 -4.43 -3.73
C ILE A 17 -3.35 -4.94 -2.67
N ASN A 18 -4.64 -4.59 -2.82
CA ASN A 18 -5.71 -5.21 -2.07
C ASN A 18 -6.37 -6.28 -2.95
N LEU A 19 -6.18 -7.55 -2.62
CA LEU A 19 -6.88 -8.66 -3.30
C LEU A 19 -8.38 -8.62 -2.99
N THR A 20 -8.73 -8.25 -1.76
CA THR A 20 -10.10 -7.91 -1.36
C THR A 20 -10.09 -6.62 -0.57
N LEU A 21 -11.17 -5.83 -0.68
CA LEU A 21 -11.46 -4.72 0.21
C LEU A 21 -12.97 -4.65 0.40
N ARG A 22 -13.44 -5.03 1.57
CA ARG A 22 -14.84 -4.92 1.99
C ARG A 22 -14.98 -3.80 2.99
N VAL A 23 -15.96 -2.94 2.78
CA VAL A 23 -16.37 -1.90 3.73
C VAL A 23 -17.66 -2.38 4.39
N LEU A 24 -17.58 -2.67 5.69
CA LEU A 24 -18.66 -3.36 6.42
C LEU A 24 -19.62 -2.37 7.11
N ALA A 25 -19.07 -1.27 7.62
CA ALA A 25 -19.84 -0.26 8.35
C ALA A 25 -19.06 1.07 8.47
N ILE A 26 -19.76 2.13 8.80
CA ILE A 26 -19.16 3.38 9.29
C ILE A 26 -19.05 3.26 10.82
N ARG A 27 -17.86 3.49 11.37
CA ARG A 27 -17.55 3.41 12.79
C ARG A 27 -17.93 4.72 13.51
N PRO A 28 -18.18 4.68 14.82
CA PRO A 28 -18.46 5.90 15.61
C PRO A 28 -17.31 6.93 15.60
N ASP A 29 -16.07 6.47 15.35
CA ASP A 29 -14.87 7.32 15.27
C ASP A 29 -14.71 8.00 13.90
N GLY A 30 -15.67 7.82 12.98
CA GLY A 30 -15.67 8.38 11.62
C GLY A 30 -14.81 7.59 10.61
N TYR A 31 -14.17 6.51 11.04
CA TYR A 31 -13.51 5.55 10.17
C TYR A 31 -14.49 4.48 9.66
N HIS A 32 -14.00 3.59 8.80
CA HIS A 32 -14.77 2.47 8.27
C HIS A 32 -14.31 1.16 8.89
N GLU A 33 -15.27 0.28 9.18
CA GLU A 33 -14.99 -1.11 9.52
C GLU A 33 -14.67 -1.85 8.23
N LEU A 34 -13.47 -2.39 8.14
CA LEU A 34 -12.92 -3.00 6.93
C LEU A 34 -12.63 -4.49 7.13
N ARG A 35 -12.70 -5.22 6.03
CA ARG A 35 -12.05 -6.51 5.87
C ARG A 35 -11.30 -6.48 4.55
N THR A 36 -9.98 -6.49 4.61
CA THR A 36 -9.13 -6.39 3.42
C THR A 36 -8.07 -7.47 3.42
N THR A 37 -7.77 -8.02 2.24
CA THR A 37 -6.62 -8.91 2.05
C THR A 37 -5.55 -8.14 1.29
N PHE A 38 -4.48 -7.82 1.99
CA PHE A 38 -3.29 -7.22 1.41
C PHE A 38 -2.39 -8.26 0.78
N GLN A 39 -1.71 -7.87 -0.29
CA GLN A 39 -0.67 -8.66 -0.94
C GLN A 39 0.54 -7.79 -1.30
N SER A 40 1.72 -8.17 -0.82
CA SER A 40 2.99 -7.52 -1.16
C SER A 40 3.38 -7.75 -2.62
N LEU A 41 4.05 -6.76 -3.21
CA LEU A 41 4.60 -6.81 -4.56
C LEU A 41 6.12 -6.65 -4.57
N ALA A 42 6.76 -7.09 -5.66
CA ALA A 42 8.20 -6.89 -5.86
C ALA A 42 8.55 -5.46 -6.33
N LEU A 43 7.60 -4.71 -6.90
CA LEU A 43 7.78 -3.28 -7.17
C LEU A 43 8.02 -2.55 -5.85
N HIS A 44 9.05 -1.70 -5.79
CA HIS A 44 9.46 -1.05 -4.55
C HIS A 44 10.14 0.29 -4.79
N ASP A 45 10.04 1.16 -3.80
CA ASP A 45 10.89 2.35 -3.67
C ASP A 45 12.21 1.98 -2.97
N THR A 46 13.18 2.86 -2.99
CA THR A 46 14.45 2.65 -2.31
C THR A 46 14.73 3.85 -1.40
N LEU A 47 14.92 3.58 -0.10
CA LEU A 47 15.35 4.57 0.86
C LEU A 47 16.83 4.39 1.18
N THR A 48 17.58 5.49 1.19
CA THR A 48 18.94 5.54 1.70
C THR A 48 19.03 6.61 2.77
N CYS A 49 19.30 6.19 4.01
CA CYS A 49 19.43 7.06 5.17
C CYS A 49 20.92 7.29 5.44
N THR A 50 21.40 8.53 5.24
CA THR A 50 22.80 8.94 5.41
C THR A 50 22.91 9.86 6.60
N PRO A 51 23.82 9.58 7.58
CA PRO A 51 24.00 10.44 8.74
C PRO A 51 24.76 11.72 8.36
N GLY A 52 24.40 12.84 8.97
CA GLY A 52 25.05 14.13 8.75
C GLY A 52 24.13 15.14 8.07
N GLY A 53 24.69 16.29 7.69
CA GLY A 53 23.92 17.42 7.15
C GLY A 53 23.48 18.41 8.24
N ARG A 54 22.53 19.30 7.87
CA ARG A 54 22.00 20.37 8.76
C ARG A 54 20.61 20.00 9.31
N GLY A 55 20.51 18.85 10.00
CA GLY A 55 19.24 18.37 10.53
C GLY A 55 18.69 17.20 9.76
N PHE A 56 17.39 16.88 9.98
CA PHE A 56 16.70 15.82 9.28
C PHE A 56 16.14 16.37 7.96
N THR A 57 16.43 15.72 6.84
CA THR A 57 16.01 16.15 5.51
C THR A 57 15.54 14.96 4.68
N ILE A 58 14.56 15.20 3.81
CA ILE A 58 14.06 14.22 2.83
C ILE A 58 14.37 14.77 1.43
N VAL A 59 14.87 13.89 0.56
CA VAL A 59 15.12 14.19 -0.85
C VAL A 59 14.49 13.11 -1.70
N SER A 60 13.73 13.48 -2.73
CA SER A 60 13.08 12.54 -3.65
C SER A 60 13.31 12.90 -5.11
N ASN A 61 13.30 11.89 -5.98
CA ASN A 61 13.29 12.07 -7.43
C ASN A 61 11.89 12.35 -7.99
N ASP A 62 10.84 12.27 -7.16
CA ASP A 62 9.45 12.54 -7.55
C ASP A 62 8.98 13.81 -6.84
N PRO A 63 8.63 14.90 -7.57
CA PRO A 63 8.17 16.14 -6.96
C PRO A 63 6.82 16.02 -6.23
N ALA A 64 6.05 14.96 -6.50
CA ALA A 64 4.81 14.66 -5.77
C ALA A 64 5.06 14.02 -4.39
N CYS A 65 6.31 13.65 -4.07
CA CYS A 65 6.72 13.16 -2.75
C CYS A 65 7.10 14.35 -1.86
N PRO A 66 6.33 14.67 -0.80
CA PRO A 66 6.66 15.81 0.07
C PRO A 66 8.04 15.67 0.70
N ALA A 67 8.79 16.76 0.80
CA ALA A 67 10.11 16.80 1.44
C ALA A 67 10.09 17.41 2.86
N ASP A 68 8.91 17.67 3.39
CA ASP A 68 8.65 18.33 4.66
C ASP A 68 7.98 17.41 5.70
N GLU A 69 7.54 17.98 6.81
CA GLU A 69 6.89 17.30 7.93
C GLU A 69 5.54 16.64 7.57
N SER A 70 4.95 16.95 6.42
CA SER A 70 3.74 16.28 5.94
C SER A 70 4.03 14.85 5.46
N ASN A 71 5.29 14.55 5.11
CA ASN A 71 5.71 13.22 4.68
C ASN A 71 5.63 12.20 5.84
N LEU A 72 5.07 11.01 5.57
CA LEU A 72 4.97 9.96 6.58
C LEU A 72 6.35 9.47 7.07
N VAL A 73 7.40 9.57 6.27
CA VAL A 73 8.79 9.28 6.69
C VAL A 73 9.26 10.24 7.77
N TRP A 74 8.93 11.52 7.66
CA TRP A 74 9.23 12.51 8.70
C TRP A 74 8.50 12.17 10.00
N LYS A 75 7.20 11.93 9.91
CA LYS A 75 6.38 11.53 11.06
C LYS A 75 6.87 10.22 11.70
N ALA A 76 7.32 9.26 10.89
CA ALA A 76 7.92 8.01 11.36
C ALA A 76 9.21 8.29 12.16
N ALA A 77 10.08 9.16 11.65
CA ALA A 77 11.31 9.57 12.31
C ALA A 77 11.04 10.23 13.68
N GLU A 78 10.08 11.16 13.75
CA GLU A 78 9.69 11.81 15.01
C GLU A 78 9.15 10.84 16.04
N ARG A 79 8.23 9.95 15.61
CA ARG A 79 7.63 8.96 16.52
C ARG A 79 8.67 7.98 17.04
N LEU A 80 9.56 7.51 16.16
CA LEU A 80 10.66 6.64 16.55
C LEU A 80 11.58 7.32 17.59
N TRP A 81 11.93 8.60 17.36
CA TRP A 81 12.78 9.36 18.25
C TRP A 81 12.17 9.54 19.64
N ARG A 82 10.87 9.85 19.68
CA ARG A 82 10.12 9.96 20.95
C ARG A 82 9.98 8.61 21.66
N ALA A 83 9.69 7.54 20.93
CA ALA A 83 9.57 6.19 21.49
C ALA A 83 10.89 5.68 22.10
N ALA A 84 12.03 6.15 21.58
CA ALA A 84 13.35 5.90 22.16
C ALA A 84 13.66 6.73 23.43
N GLY A 85 12.66 7.46 23.97
CA GLY A 85 12.83 8.32 25.14
C GLY A 85 13.60 9.62 24.85
N LYS A 86 13.80 9.96 23.57
CA LYS A 86 14.54 11.15 23.15
C LYS A 86 13.61 12.34 22.95
N ARG A 87 14.15 13.55 23.17
CA ARG A 87 13.46 14.83 23.00
C ARG A 87 14.30 15.79 22.16
N GLY A 88 13.68 16.85 21.63
CA GLY A 88 14.34 17.86 20.81
C GLY A 88 14.44 17.46 19.34
N ALA A 89 15.39 18.09 18.64
CA ALA A 89 15.57 17.91 17.21
C ALA A 89 15.96 16.47 16.84
N LEU A 90 15.52 16.03 15.68
CA LEU A 90 15.94 14.76 15.10
C LEU A 90 17.44 14.76 14.78
N PRO A 91 18.11 13.61 14.85
CA PRO A 91 19.51 13.51 14.43
C PRO A 91 19.69 13.97 12.98
N ALA A 92 20.76 14.70 12.73
CA ALA A 92 21.11 15.14 11.38
C ALA A 92 21.24 13.92 10.45
N THR A 93 20.30 13.80 9.53
CA THR A 93 20.14 12.63 8.65
C THR A 93 19.48 13.05 7.35
N THR A 94 20.04 12.64 6.22
CA THR A 94 19.40 12.79 4.92
C THR A 94 18.75 11.46 4.52
N VAL A 95 17.44 11.47 4.29
CA VAL A 95 16.69 10.33 3.74
C VAL A 95 16.43 10.57 2.26
N GLN A 96 17.19 9.89 1.41
CA GLN A 96 16.97 9.89 -0.03
C GLN A 96 15.93 8.81 -0.37
N ILE A 97 14.84 9.20 -1.05
CA ILE A 97 13.78 8.30 -1.51
C ILE A 97 13.80 8.27 -3.04
N VAL A 98 14.12 7.12 -3.61
CA VAL A 98 14.00 6.88 -5.05
C VAL A 98 12.64 6.22 -5.30
N LYS A 99 11.67 7.02 -5.73
CA LYS A 99 10.30 6.59 -6.02
C LYS A 99 10.22 5.81 -7.33
N ARG A 100 9.58 4.65 -7.26
CA ARG A 100 9.17 3.79 -8.37
C ARG A 100 7.70 3.37 -8.22
N VAL A 101 7.21 3.33 -6.98
CA VAL A 101 5.79 3.09 -6.67
C VAL A 101 5.04 4.38 -6.92
N PRO A 102 4.06 4.40 -7.82
CA PRO A 102 3.29 5.60 -8.13
C PRO A 102 2.63 6.22 -6.89
N VAL A 103 2.75 7.53 -6.75
CA VAL A 103 2.13 8.28 -5.66
C VAL A 103 0.62 8.36 -5.87
N GLN A 104 -0.18 8.27 -4.79
CA GLN A 104 -1.65 8.37 -4.80
C GLN A 104 -2.34 7.37 -5.74
N ALA A 105 -1.83 6.15 -5.83
CA ALA A 105 -2.32 5.10 -6.72
C ALA A 105 -2.99 3.92 -5.99
N GLY A 106 -3.20 3.97 -4.68
CA GLY A 106 -3.74 2.83 -3.91
C GLY A 106 -2.75 1.69 -3.69
N LEU A 107 -1.45 1.92 -3.96
CA LEU A 107 -0.37 0.93 -3.87
C LEU A 107 0.45 1.01 -2.58
N GLY A 108 0.10 1.91 -1.67
CA GLY A 108 0.70 2.04 -0.34
C GLY A 108 2.13 2.59 -0.29
N GLY A 109 2.63 3.25 -1.37
CA GLY A 109 4.02 3.70 -1.46
C GLY A 109 4.49 4.54 -0.28
N GLY A 110 3.76 5.59 0.11
CA GLY A 110 4.13 6.44 1.24
C GLY A 110 4.11 5.71 2.59
N SER A 111 3.17 4.79 2.78
CA SER A 111 3.10 3.95 3.99
C SER A 111 4.26 2.93 4.04
N SER A 112 4.65 2.38 2.88
CA SER A 112 5.81 1.51 2.76
C SER A 112 7.11 2.25 3.04
N ASP A 113 7.25 3.49 2.53
CA ASP A 113 8.39 4.35 2.83
C ASP A 113 8.50 4.61 4.34
N ALA A 114 7.38 4.92 5.01
CA ALA A 114 7.35 5.15 6.45
C ALA A 114 7.73 3.90 7.27
N ALA A 115 7.19 2.73 6.93
CA ALA A 115 7.55 1.46 7.57
C ALA A 115 9.03 1.12 7.39
N SER A 116 9.54 1.33 6.17
CA SER A 116 10.95 1.14 5.84
C SER A 116 11.86 2.13 6.57
N ALA A 117 11.41 3.39 6.70
CA ALA A 117 12.13 4.41 7.45
C ALA A 117 12.19 4.08 8.94
N LEU A 118 11.11 3.61 9.58
CA LEU A 118 11.13 3.16 10.99
C LEU A 118 12.27 2.15 11.22
N ARG A 119 12.37 1.14 10.36
CA ARG A 119 13.41 0.09 10.47
C ARG A 119 14.80 0.64 10.19
N ALA A 120 14.97 1.42 9.11
CA ALA A 120 16.26 1.97 8.70
C ALA A 120 16.82 2.98 9.69
N LEU A 121 15.97 3.87 10.22
CA LEU A 121 16.37 4.87 11.19
C LEU A 121 16.63 4.27 12.58
N ARG A 122 15.88 3.23 12.98
CA ARG A 122 16.18 2.46 14.19
C ARG A 122 17.62 1.92 14.15
N GLU A 123 18.00 1.32 13.02
CA GLU A 123 19.34 0.78 12.82
C GLU A 123 20.40 1.89 12.78
N LEU A 124 20.17 2.93 11.96
CA LEU A 124 21.10 4.03 11.79
C LEU A 124 21.36 4.80 13.08
N TRP A 125 20.31 5.12 13.83
CA TRP A 125 20.38 5.87 15.08
C TRP A 125 20.72 5.01 16.29
N ARG A 126 20.72 3.67 16.12
CA ARG A 126 20.97 2.69 17.18
C ARG A 126 20.09 2.92 18.40
N VAL A 127 18.81 3.16 18.16
CA VAL A 127 17.84 3.40 19.24
C VAL A 127 17.21 2.11 19.73
N PRO A 128 17.02 1.91 21.04
CA PRO A 128 16.55 0.66 21.65
C PRO A 128 15.01 0.59 21.58
N VAL A 129 14.45 0.46 20.39
CA VAL A 129 13.02 0.28 20.13
C VAL A 129 12.80 -1.16 19.67
N SER A 130 11.93 -1.93 20.36
CA SER A 130 11.66 -3.32 20.02
C SER A 130 10.84 -3.47 18.72
N ASP A 131 10.72 -4.69 18.20
CA ASP A 131 9.93 -4.95 17.00
C ASP A 131 8.44 -4.72 17.28
N GLU A 132 7.93 -5.08 18.46
CA GLU A 132 6.57 -4.84 18.89
C GLU A 132 6.25 -3.34 18.97
N ALA A 133 7.21 -2.54 19.50
CA ALA A 133 7.07 -1.09 19.54
C ALA A 133 7.10 -0.48 18.13
N LEU A 134 7.88 -1.02 17.19
CA LEU A 134 7.83 -0.59 15.79
C LEU A 134 6.48 -0.87 15.14
N GLU A 135 5.87 -2.03 15.41
CA GLU A 135 4.53 -2.37 14.92
C GLU A 135 3.49 -1.40 15.45
N GLU A 136 3.55 -1.05 16.74
CA GLU A 136 2.63 -0.08 17.35
C GLU A 136 2.80 1.32 16.75
N LEU A 137 4.05 1.75 16.55
CA LEU A 137 4.35 2.99 15.84
C LEU A 137 3.79 2.98 14.41
N GLY A 138 3.90 1.85 13.71
CA GLY A 138 3.36 1.65 12.38
C GLY A 138 1.83 1.80 12.36
N ARG A 139 1.11 1.13 13.26
CA ARG A 139 -0.35 1.24 13.42
C ARG A 139 -0.80 2.68 13.68
N GLY A 140 -0.06 3.38 14.54
CA GLY A 140 -0.35 4.78 14.83
C GLY A 140 -0.08 5.74 13.66
N LEU A 141 0.80 5.39 12.71
CA LEU A 141 1.10 6.20 11.52
C LEU A 141 0.05 6.06 10.42
N GLY A 142 -0.53 4.86 10.29
CA GLY A 142 -1.56 4.59 9.29
C GLY A 142 -1.79 3.09 9.11
N ALA A 143 -3.00 2.71 8.72
CA ALA A 143 -3.41 1.31 8.60
C ALA A 143 -2.46 0.49 7.70
N ASP A 144 -2.07 1.02 6.54
CA ASP A 144 -1.19 0.32 5.61
C ASP A 144 0.27 0.24 6.12
N VAL A 145 0.72 1.10 7.07
CA VAL A 145 2.11 1.12 7.55
C VAL A 145 2.44 -0.18 8.28
N ALA A 146 1.54 -0.64 9.15
CA ALA A 146 1.72 -1.90 9.89
C ALA A 146 1.84 -3.11 8.94
N PHE A 147 1.07 -3.14 7.84
CA PHE A 147 1.16 -4.19 6.83
C PHE A 147 2.58 -4.33 6.26
N PHE A 148 3.28 -3.21 5.99
CA PHE A 148 4.62 -3.24 5.40
C PHE A 148 5.72 -3.70 6.36
N LEU A 149 5.46 -3.71 7.66
CA LEU A 149 6.34 -4.35 8.65
C LEU A 149 6.21 -5.88 8.60
N GLU A 150 5.03 -6.41 8.30
CA GLU A 150 4.73 -7.85 8.21
C GLU A 150 5.01 -8.43 6.81
N GLY A 151 4.35 -7.90 5.77
CA GLY A 151 4.46 -8.33 4.37
C GLY A 151 3.79 -9.67 4.03
N GLY A 152 3.90 -10.09 2.76
CA GLY A 152 3.25 -11.31 2.26
C GLY A 152 1.76 -11.13 1.99
N THR A 153 0.96 -12.15 2.30
CA THR A 153 -0.50 -12.12 2.27
C THR A 153 -1.04 -11.94 3.68
N VAL A 154 -1.83 -10.91 3.92
CA VAL A 154 -2.31 -10.53 5.26
C VAL A 154 -3.78 -10.12 5.22
N LEU A 155 -4.58 -10.64 6.14
CA LEU A 155 -5.93 -10.13 6.42
C LEU A 155 -5.82 -8.94 7.37
N GLY A 156 -6.35 -7.79 6.95
CA GLY A 156 -6.58 -6.63 7.79
C GLY A 156 -8.05 -6.51 8.14
N VAL A 157 -8.34 -6.27 9.41
CA VAL A 157 -9.70 -6.01 9.93
C VAL A 157 -9.74 -4.69 10.69
N GLU A 158 -10.90 -4.30 11.19
CA GLU A 158 -11.17 -2.98 11.77
C GLU A 158 -10.89 -1.88 10.75
N ARG A 159 -9.95 -0.97 11.03
CA ARG A 159 -9.51 0.07 10.08
C ARG A 159 -8.52 -0.47 9.04
N GLY A 160 -8.28 -1.78 9.01
CA GLY A 160 -7.27 -2.46 8.21
C GLY A 160 -5.91 -2.56 8.90
N ASP A 161 -5.79 -2.14 10.15
CA ASP A 161 -4.57 -2.08 10.95
C ASP A 161 -4.42 -3.23 11.95
N LEU A 162 -5.49 -3.95 12.25
CA LEU A 162 -5.41 -5.23 12.99
C LEU A 162 -5.15 -6.34 11.99
N LEU A 163 -3.95 -6.91 12.03
CA LEU A 163 -3.39 -7.76 10.97
C LEU A 163 -3.30 -9.23 11.39
N PHE A 164 -3.74 -10.10 10.50
CA PHE A 164 -3.64 -11.56 10.65
C PHE A 164 -2.91 -12.14 9.44
N PRO A 165 -1.67 -12.63 9.63
CA PRO A 165 -0.92 -13.29 8.57
C PRO A 165 -1.70 -14.48 8.00
N LEU A 166 -1.81 -14.54 6.68
CA LEU A 166 -2.41 -15.67 5.95
C LEU A 166 -1.33 -16.53 5.31
N VAL A 167 -1.72 -17.71 4.83
CA VAL A 167 -0.91 -18.48 3.89
C VAL A 167 -0.71 -17.64 2.64
N ASP A 168 0.54 -17.53 2.19
CA ASP A 168 0.87 -16.74 1.00
C ASP A 168 0.12 -17.28 -0.23
N VAL A 169 -0.44 -16.39 -1.04
CA VAL A 169 -1.09 -16.77 -2.30
C VAL A 169 -0.07 -17.35 -3.28
N GLN A 170 -0.56 -18.17 -4.21
CA GLN A 170 0.26 -18.66 -5.31
C GLN A 170 0.93 -17.49 -6.05
N PRO A 171 2.22 -17.59 -6.39
CA PRO A 171 2.94 -16.55 -7.11
C PRO A 171 2.20 -16.18 -8.41
N ALA A 172 2.10 -14.87 -8.68
CA ALA A 172 1.47 -14.35 -9.87
C ALA A 172 2.29 -13.19 -10.44
N TRP A 173 2.32 -13.08 -11.76
CA TRP A 173 2.73 -11.85 -12.42
C TRP A 173 1.63 -10.81 -12.29
N VAL A 174 2.01 -9.57 -12.12
CA VAL A 174 1.07 -8.47 -11.87
C VAL A 174 1.35 -7.35 -12.86
N VAL A 175 0.34 -6.98 -13.63
CA VAL A 175 0.34 -5.75 -14.40
C VAL A 175 -0.42 -4.70 -13.60
N LEU A 176 0.27 -3.63 -13.26
CA LEU A 176 -0.33 -2.44 -12.66
C LEU A 176 -0.55 -1.42 -13.77
N VAL A 177 -1.71 -0.79 -13.79
CA VAL A 177 -2.02 0.30 -14.74
C VAL A 177 -2.58 1.47 -13.97
N ARG A 178 -1.94 2.64 -14.08
CA ARG A 178 -2.40 3.89 -13.48
C ARG A 178 -2.84 4.85 -14.60
N PRO A 179 -4.07 5.37 -14.55
CA PRO A 179 -4.46 6.50 -15.41
C PRO A 179 -3.73 7.79 -14.97
N ASP A 180 -3.81 8.81 -15.80
CA ASP A 180 -3.21 10.13 -15.60
C ASP A 180 -3.88 11.00 -14.52
N PHE A 181 -4.88 10.47 -13.84
CA PHE A 181 -5.53 11.09 -12.68
C PHE A 181 -5.35 10.25 -11.41
N GLY A 182 -5.40 10.92 -10.26
CA GLY A 182 -5.44 10.28 -8.94
C GLY A 182 -6.87 10.23 -8.38
N VAL A 183 -7.09 9.37 -7.42
CA VAL A 183 -8.29 9.36 -6.56
C VAL A 183 -7.82 9.49 -5.12
N SER A 184 -8.32 10.49 -4.39
CA SER A 184 -7.98 10.60 -2.99
C SER A 184 -8.72 9.53 -2.18
N THR A 185 -8.08 9.00 -1.16
CA THR A 185 -8.71 8.01 -0.26
C THR A 185 -9.97 8.58 0.38
N ARG A 186 -9.94 9.87 0.79
CA ARG A 186 -11.10 10.56 1.35
C ARG A 186 -12.28 10.56 0.38
N ASP A 187 -12.04 10.90 -0.89
CA ASP A 187 -13.12 10.97 -1.88
C ASP A 187 -13.71 9.60 -2.15
N ALA A 188 -12.87 8.57 -2.30
CA ALA A 188 -13.32 7.19 -2.55
C ALA A 188 -14.24 6.68 -1.42
N TYR A 189 -13.88 6.93 -0.16
CA TYR A 189 -14.72 6.56 0.98
C TYR A 189 -15.97 7.44 1.08
N GLY A 190 -15.87 8.75 0.85
CA GLY A 190 -17.02 9.66 0.83
C GLY A 190 -18.05 9.24 -0.24
N TRP A 191 -17.60 8.83 -1.41
CA TRP A 191 -18.49 8.31 -2.46
C TRP A 191 -19.11 6.95 -2.10
N TRP A 192 -18.41 6.14 -1.34
CA TRP A 192 -18.96 4.90 -0.80
C TRP A 192 -20.04 5.22 0.25
N ASP A 193 -19.81 6.20 1.15
CA ASP A 193 -20.76 6.65 2.16
C ASP A 193 -22.07 7.15 1.51
N GLU A 194 -21.96 8.00 0.49
CA GLU A 194 -23.12 8.48 -0.28
C GLU A 194 -23.93 7.30 -0.85
N ALA A 195 -23.25 6.33 -1.48
CA ALA A 195 -23.89 5.15 -2.05
C ALA A 195 -24.48 4.22 -0.99
N TRP A 196 -23.88 4.12 0.19
CA TRP A 196 -24.36 3.34 1.33
C TRP A 196 -25.62 3.95 1.92
N LEU A 197 -25.63 5.25 2.21
CA LEU A 197 -26.77 5.97 2.77
C LEU A 197 -27.97 5.98 1.79
N ALA A 198 -27.73 6.17 0.50
CA ALA A 198 -28.77 6.08 -0.51
C ALA A 198 -29.48 4.71 -0.55
N ARG A 199 -28.72 3.62 -0.35
CA ARG A 199 -29.30 2.26 -0.26
C ARG A 199 -30.14 2.06 0.99
N GLN A 200 -29.76 2.65 2.11
CA GLN A 200 -30.55 2.57 3.36
C GLN A 200 -31.81 3.43 3.33
N ALA A 201 -31.77 4.57 2.64
CA ALA A 201 -32.90 5.47 2.50
C ALA A 201 -33.98 4.95 1.53
N THR A 202 -33.66 3.99 0.66
CA THR A 202 -34.64 3.36 -0.26
C THR A 202 -35.30 2.19 0.49
N PRO A 203 -36.63 2.25 0.82
CA PRO A 203 -37.31 1.12 1.44
C PRO A 203 -37.13 -0.11 0.55
N ALA A 204 -36.68 -1.22 1.13
CA ALA A 204 -36.61 -2.48 0.44
C ALA A 204 -38.00 -2.80 -0.10
N ALA A 205 -38.25 -2.57 -1.40
CA ALA A 205 -39.33 -3.25 -2.09
C ALA A 205 -39.10 -4.74 -1.80
N ALA A 206 -40.05 -5.38 -1.14
CA ALA A 206 -39.94 -6.74 -0.67
C ALA A 206 -39.50 -7.68 -1.79
N SER A 207 -38.22 -7.86 -1.97
CA SER A 207 -37.65 -8.88 -2.83
C SER A 207 -37.62 -10.16 -2.01
N SER A 208 -38.75 -10.86 -2.03
CA SER A 208 -38.80 -12.27 -1.68
C SER A 208 -37.88 -13.02 -2.64
N ASN A 209 -36.66 -13.28 -2.18
CA ASN A 209 -35.77 -14.40 -2.53
C ASN A 209 -34.31 -14.08 -2.21
N GLY A 210 -34.04 -13.79 -0.96
CA GLY A 210 -32.67 -13.74 -0.40
C GLY A 210 -32.10 -15.13 -0.15
N ARG A 211 -32.13 -16.04 -1.14
CA ARG A 211 -31.27 -17.21 -1.18
C ARG A 211 -30.08 -16.85 -2.04
N THR A 212 -29.05 -16.27 -1.46
CA THR A 212 -27.70 -16.37 -2.02
C THR A 212 -27.37 -17.85 -2.12
N ARG A 213 -27.56 -18.39 -3.31
CA ARG A 213 -27.16 -19.75 -3.67
C ARG A 213 -25.64 -19.78 -3.56
N ALA A 214 -25.13 -20.29 -2.42
CA ALA A 214 -23.74 -20.67 -2.30
C ALA A 214 -23.49 -21.74 -3.39
N THR A 215 -22.97 -21.32 -4.52
CA THR A 215 -22.50 -22.24 -5.56
C THR A 215 -21.30 -22.97 -4.98
N ARG A 216 -21.54 -24.24 -4.61
CA ARG A 216 -20.51 -25.23 -4.24
C ARG A 216 -19.66 -25.58 -5.47
N THR A 217 -18.91 -24.65 -5.96
CA THR A 217 -17.76 -24.90 -6.82
C THR A 217 -16.62 -24.16 -6.16
N GLY A 218 -15.52 -24.86 -5.86
CA GLY A 218 -14.31 -24.31 -5.20
C GLY A 218 -13.61 -23.21 -6.01
N ARG A 219 -14.35 -22.18 -6.34
CA ARG A 219 -13.82 -20.95 -6.89
C ARG A 219 -13.16 -20.18 -5.75
N ALA A 220 -11.94 -19.72 -5.99
CA ALA A 220 -11.23 -18.75 -5.18
C ALA A 220 -12.23 -17.72 -4.62
N ALA A 221 -12.08 -17.41 -3.32
CA ALA A 221 -12.88 -16.39 -2.64
C ALA A 221 -13.07 -15.20 -3.60
N GLU A 222 -14.32 -14.80 -3.79
CA GLU A 222 -14.67 -13.74 -4.73
C GLU A 222 -13.96 -12.46 -4.29
N TRP A 223 -12.85 -12.15 -4.94
CA TRP A 223 -12.06 -10.97 -4.64
C TRP A 223 -12.84 -9.75 -5.12
N VAL A 224 -13.14 -8.85 -4.20
CA VAL A 224 -14.00 -7.68 -4.44
C VAL A 224 -13.38 -6.47 -3.79
N ASN A 225 -13.53 -5.32 -4.45
CA ASN A 225 -13.21 -4.03 -3.87
C ASN A 225 -14.48 -3.17 -3.82
N ASP A 226 -15.03 -2.96 -2.62
CA ASP A 226 -16.28 -2.21 -2.42
C ASP A 226 -16.15 -0.70 -2.73
N LEU A 227 -14.93 -0.16 -2.80
CA LEU A 227 -14.68 1.20 -3.26
C LEU A 227 -14.70 1.32 -4.80
N GLN A 228 -14.53 0.22 -5.53
CA GLN A 228 -14.47 0.26 -7.00
C GLN A 228 -15.77 0.75 -7.64
N PRO A 229 -16.98 0.29 -7.29
CA PRO A 229 -18.21 0.77 -7.91
C PRO A 229 -18.43 2.29 -7.79
N PRO A 230 -18.35 2.93 -6.60
CA PRO A 230 -18.52 4.37 -6.48
C PRO A 230 -17.42 5.19 -7.19
N VAL A 231 -16.18 4.69 -7.22
CA VAL A 231 -15.09 5.32 -7.99
C VAL A 231 -15.35 5.20 -9.49
N VAL A 232 -15.78 4.04 -9.98
CA VAL A 232 -16.13 3.81 -11.40
C VAL A 232 -17.28 4.71 -11.86
N ALA A 233 -18.27 4.96 -11.00
CA ALA A 233 -19.39 5.87 -11.34
C ALA A 233 -18.89 7.28 -11.66
N ARG A 234 -17.82 7.74 -11.04
CA ARG A 234 -17.20 9.05 -11.26
C ARG A 234 -16.06 9.02 -12.28
N HIS A 235 -15.36 7.90 -12.35
CA HIS A 235 -14.22 7.68 -13.23
C HIS A 235 -14.39 6.40 -14.07
N PRO A 236 -15.25 6.38 -15.10
CA PRO A 236 -15.56 5.18 -15.90
C PRO A 236 -14.34 4.54 -16.57
N ARG A 237 -13.24 5.29 -16.71
CA ARG A 237 -11.98 4.79 -17.26
C ARG A 237 -11.39 3.65 -16.41
N ILE A 238 -11.60 3.66 -15.09
CA ILE A 238 -11.17 2.59 -14.18
C ILE A 238 -11.78 1.24 -14.62
N LEU A 239 -13.09 1.19 -14.86
CA LEU A 239 -13.76 -0.03 -15.33
C LEU A 239 -13.21 -0.51 -16.68
N ARG A 240 -12.99 0.44 -17.62
CA ARG A 240 -12.42 0.10 -18.94
C ARG A 240 -11.03 -0.55 -18.81
N LEU A 241 -10.18 -0.05 -17.89
CA LEU A 241 -8.85 -0.61 -17.63
C LEU A 241 -8.95 -2.01 -16.98
N VAL A 242 -9.83 -2.20 -15.99
CA VAL A 242 -10.07 -3.52 -15.37
C VAL A 242 -10.54 -4.53 -16.42
N GLN A 243 -11.52 -4.15 -17.27
CA GLN A 243 -12.01 -5.00 -18.35
C GLN A 243 -10.92 -5.30 -19.40
N ALA A 244 -10.08 -4.31 -19.71
CA ALA A 244 -8.99 -4.49 -20.65
C ALA A 244 -7.95 -5.49 -20.13
N LEU A 245 -7.57 -5.42 -18.84
CA LEU A 245 -6.71 -6.44 -18.22
C LEU A 245 -7.30 -7.84 -18.35
N GLY A 246 -8.61 -8.01 -18.10
CA GLY A 246 -9.30 -9.29 -18.29
C GLY A 246 -9.24 -9.78 -19.75
N ARG A 247 -9.52 -8.89 -20.74
CA ARG A 247 -9.43 -9.24 -22.18
C ARG A 247 -8.01 -9.63 -22.60
N HIS A 248 -6.99 -9.12 -21.92
CA HIS A 248 -5.59 -9.47 -22.17
C HIS A 248 -5.08 -10.66 -21.34
N GLY A 249 -5.99 -11.45 -20.75
CA GLY A 249 -5.65 -12.73 -20.12
C GLY A 249 -5.40 -12.68 -18.63
N ALA A 250 -5.70 -11.57 -17.94
CA ALA A 250 -5.64 -11.57 -16.49
C ALA A 250 -6.71 -12.52 -15.93
N ARG A 251 -6.28 -13.48 -15.07
CA ARG A 251 -7.21 -14.39 -14.37
C ARG A 251 -8.08 -13.66 -13.34
N PHE A 252 -7.62 -12.50 -12.90
CA PHE A 252 -8.33 -11.58 -12.02
C PHE A 252 -7.85 -10.15 -12.28
N ALA A 253 -8.75 -9.18 -12.27
CA ALA A 253 -8.41 -7.78 -12.39
C ALA A 253 -9.35 -6.92 -11.51
N ALA A 254 -8.80 -5.93 -10.84
CA ALA A 254 -9.54 -5.00 -9.97
C ALA A 254 -8.78 -3.68 -9.76
N MET A 255 -9.46 -2.72 -9.15
CA MET A 255 -8.84 -1.52 -8.60
C MET A 255 -8.14 -1.86 -7.27
N SER A 256 -6.96 -1.29 -7.03
CA SER A 256 -6.22 -1.45 -5.77
C SER A 256 -6.59 -0.34 -4.78
N GLY A 257 -7.02 -0.74 -3.58
CA GLY A 257 -7.37 0.22 -2.52
C GLY A 257 -8.44 1.21 -2.98
N SER A 258 -8.22 2.50 -2.72
CA SER A 258 -9.06 3.60 -3.19
C SER A 258 -8.84 3.99 -4.65
N GLY A 259 -7.91 3.35 -5.34
CA GLY A 259 -7.51 3.70 -6.70
C GLY A 259 -6.42 4.78 -6.71
N SER A 260 -6.11 5.37 -7.87
CA SER A 260 -6.67 5.10 -9.20
C SER A 260 -6.06 3.88 -9.92
N ALA A 261 -4.98 3.27 -9.40
CA ALA A 261 -4.38 2.12 -10.06
C ALA A 261 -5.31 0.91 -10.06
N VAL A 262 -5.28 0.21 -11.20
CA VAL A 262 -5.88 -1.11 -11.37
C VAL A 262 -4.78 -2.15 -11.53
N PHE A 263 -5.07 -3.39 -11.21
CA PHE A 263 -4.11 -4.49 -11.38
C PHE A 263 -4.76 -5.71 -12.03
N GLY A 264 -3.94 -6.46 -12.76
CA GLY A 264 -4.31 -7.77 -13.28
C GLY A 264 -3.31 -8.82 -12.83
N LEU A 265 -3.81 -10.00 -12.44
CA LEU A 265 -3.00 -11.16 -12.07
C LEU A 265 -2.90 -12.13 -13.24
N PHE A 266 -1.68 -12.56 -13.55
CA PHE A 266 -1.37 -13.45 -14.66
C PHE A 266 -0.53 -14.64 -14.17
N ASP A 267 -0.78 -15.80 -14.76
CA ASP A 267 0.00 -17.01 -14.46
C ASP A 267 1.32 -17.03 -15.24
N GLN A 268 1.32 -16.47 -16.47
CA GLN A 268 2.47 -16.47 -17.35
C GLN A 268 3.04 -15.06 -17.52
N LYS A 269 4.38 -14.95 -17.47
CA LYS A 269 5.11 -13.68 -17.67
C LYS A 269 4.83 -13.07 -19.02
N ALA A 270 4.88 -13.88 -20.08
CA ALA A 270 4.68 -13.42 -21.45
C ALA A 270 3.29 -12.80 -21.68
N ASP A 271 2.25 -13.33 -21.03
CA ASP A 271 0.89 -12.75 -21.10
C ASP A 271 0.84 -11.40 -20.40
N ALA A 272 1.47 -11.30 -19.22
CA ALA A 272 1.57 -10.06 -18.48
C ALA A 272 2.37 -8.98 -19.24
N GLU A 273 3.48 -9.35 -19.86
CA GLU A 273 4.29 -8.42 -20.69
C GLU A 273 3.46 -7.89 -21.86
N ARG A 274 2.76 -8.76 -22.61
CA ARG A 274 1.88 -8.33 -23.69
C ARG A 274 0.75 -7.42 -23.22
N ALA A 275 0.14 -7.72 -22.07
CA ALA A 275 -0.89 -6.88 -21.48
C ALA A 275 -0.34 -5.50 -21.07
N MET A 276 0.83 -5.45 -20.45
CA MET A 276 1.49 -4.20 -20.08
C MET A 276 1.75 -3.32 -21.30
N ASP A 277 2.34 -3.88 -22.37
CA ASP A 277 2.67 -3.14 -23.59
C ASP A 277 1.42 -2.59 -24.29
N ARG A 278 0.31 -3.33 -24.26
CA ARG A 278 -0.98 -2.91 -24.84
C ARG A 278 -1.71 -1.84 -24.04
N LEU A 279 -1.45 -1.78 -22.73
CA LEU A 279 -2.14 -0.87 -21.80
C LEU A 279 -1.29 0.37 -21.46
N ALA A 280 0.01 0.35 -21.71
CA ALA A 280 0.85 1.53 -21.65
C ALA A 280 0.59 2.44 -22.87
N GLY A 281 0.44 3.74 -22.62
CA GLY A 281 0.20 4.69 -23.69
C GLY A 281 -0.28 6.05 -23.19
N PRO A 282 -0.76 6.91 -24.09
CA PRO A 282 -1.23 8.24 -23.73
C PRO A 282 -2.28 8.18 -22.59
N GLY A 283 -1.97 8.88 -21.49
CA GLY A 283 -2.83 8.96 -20.31
C GLY A 283 -2.81 7.72 -19.42
N THR A 284 -1.98 6.70 -19.68
CA THR A 284 -1.78 5.54 -18.80
C THR A 284 -0.31 5.17 -18.67
N THR A 285 0.10 4.85 -17.45
CA THR A 285 1.40 4.24 -17.19
C THR A 285 1.19 2.81 -16.69
N ALA A 286 1.97 1.87 -17.21
CA ALA A 286 1.88 0.47 -16.81
C ALA A 286 3.23 -0.03 -16.26
N TRP A 287 3.16 -0.97 -15.32
CA TRP A 287 4.33 -1.63 -14.72
C TRP A 287 4.09 -3.12 -14.65
N LEU A 288 5.14 -3.89 -14.93
CA LEU A 288 5.19 -5.32 -14.67
C LEU A 288 5.87 -5.57 -13.32
N THR A 289 5.24 -6.35 -12.48
CA THR A 289 5.79 -6.81 -11.20
C THR A 289 5.28 -8.22 -10.89
N ARG A 290 5.47 -8.68 -9.68
CA ARG A 290 4.93 -9.97 -9.20
C ARG A 290 4.52 -9.88 -7.73
N THR A 291 3.64 -10.76 -7.30
CA THR A 291 3.37 -10.98 -5.89
C THR A 291 4.61 -11.52 -5.17
N THR A 292 4.76 -11.18 -3.90
CA THR A 292 5.84 -11.70 -3.06
C THR A 292 5.27 -12.41 -1.84
N THR A 293 5.87 -13.55 -1.49
CA THR A 293 5.62 -14.21 -0.21
C THR A 293 6.16 -13.36 0.95
N ARG A 294 5.75 -13.65 2.18
CA ARG A 294 6.30 -12.99 3.37
C ARG A 294 7.81 -13.14 3.46
N ARG A 295 8.33 -14.32 3.16
CA ARG A 295 9.79 -14.57 3.12
C ARG A 295 10.48 -13.68 2.07
N GLN A 296 9.90 -13.55 0.87
CA GLN A 296 10.44 -12.70 -0.20
C GLN A 296 10.34 -11.21 0.15
N HIS A 297 9.23 -10.77 0.76
CA HIS A 297 9.06 -9.42 1.26
C HIS A 297 10.16 -9.07 2.28
N ARG A 298 10.37 -9.91 3.30
CA ARG A 298 11.41 -9.72 4.32
C ARG A 298 12.82 -9.70 3.72
N ALA A 299 13.09 -10.55 2.73
CA ALA A 299 14.37 -10.54 2.03
C ALA A 299 14.59 -9.25 1.21
N LEU A 300 13.54 -8.77 0.52
CA LEU A 300 13.56 -7.54 -0.27
C LEU A 300 13.76 -6.31 0.62
N SER A 301 13.01 -6.21 1.72
CA SER A 301 13.07 -5.11 2.68
C SER A 301 14.16 -5.25 3.75
N ARG A 302 15.14 -6.13 3.52
CA ARG A 302 16.29 -6.27 4.42
C ARG A 302 17.14 -5.00 4.41
N ILE A 303 17.51 -4.57 5.60
CA ILE A 303 18.43 -3.44 5.81
C ILE A 303 19.83 -3.83 5.31
N ARG A 304 20.46 -2.93 4.58
CA ARG A 304 21.84 -3.07 4.09
C ARG A 304 22.66 -1.89 4.54
N THR A 305 23.76 -2.15 5.21
CA THR A 305 24.76 -1.14 5.55
C THR A 305 25.59 -0.82 4.31
N ILE A 306 25.88 0.45 4.09
CA ILE A 306 26.66 0.97 2.95
C ILE A 306 27.76 1.86 3.52
N GLU A 307 29.00 1.63 3.16
CA GLU A 307 30.12 2.53 3.48
C GLU A 307 29.96 3.86 2.73
N ILE A 308 30.28 4.99 3.41
CA ILE A 308 30.21 6.36 2.89
C ILE A 308 31.54 7.08 3.08
#